data_c9c666df7c3825a9d84e8a305f044593
#
_entry.id   c9c666df7c3825a9d84e8a305f044593
#
_cell.length_a   1.000
_cell.length_b   1.000
_cell.length_c   1.000
_cell.angle_alpha   90.00
_cell.angle_beta   90.00
_cell.angle_gamma   90.00
#
_symmetry.space_group_name_H-M   'P 1'
#
loop_
_entity.id
_entity.type
_entity.pdbx_description
1 polymer ?
#
loop_
_entity_poly.entity_id
_entity_poly.type
_entity_poly.pdbx_seq_one_letter_code
_entity_poly.pdbx_strand_id
1 'polypeptide(L)'
;MGKPTGFLEFQRLSEAYEPVEKRVKHYKEFVARLSDDDAKVQGARCMDCGIPFCNTGCPVNNIIPDWNDLVFRGNFKQALEVLHSTNNFPEFTGRICPAPCEAACTLNINVAPVGIKSIEHFIIDKGWENGWVKPQVAAQKTGKKVAVVGSGPAGLAAAQQLARAGHDVTVFEKNTRIGGLLRYGIPDFKLDKAIIDRRMQQMEAEGVKFRTKVVVGSKDMPAGIINDATEVVTAEQLNKEFDAVVLAGGSEVPRELPIPGRELKGTYAALEFLIQQNKEVAGDGANPINVKGKHVVVIGGGDTGSDCVGTSNRHGAASVTQFELMPMPPEQENTALTWPYWPYKLRTSSSHEEGVERDFAVATKELVGDGKGGIKALKAVRVEWKDGKMSEVPGSEFELKADYVFLAMGFTNPVSPMLEAFGVTKDNRGNAKASTDGDGCYATNVPKVFAAGDVRRGQSLVVWAIREGRQAAREV
;
A
#
# COMPACT_ATOMS: atom_id res chain seq x y z
N MET A 1 -1.60 -16.09 -27.57
CA MET A 1 -1.13 -17.27 -26.81
C MET A 1 0.38 -17.16 -26.63
N GLY A 2 0.87 -17.14 -25.38
CA GLY A 2 2.28 -17.28 -25.11
C GLY A 2 2.85 -18.56 -25.74
N LYS A 3 4.02 -18.99 -25.36
CA LYS A 3 4.53 -20.27 -25.84
C LYS A 3 3.90 -21.41 -25.01
N PRO A 4 3.12 -22.35 -25.58
CA PRO A 4 2.39 -23.38 -24.81
C PRO A 4 3.26 -24.20 -23.86
N THR A 5 4.56 -24.38 -24.19
CA THR A 5 5.57 -25.11 -23.42
C THR A 5 6.56 -24.19 -22.70
N GLY A 6 6.37 -22.89 -22.79
CA GLY A 6 7.34 -21.91 -22.27
C GLY A 6 7.66 -22.07 -20.78
N PHE A 7 6.69 -22.46 -19.97
CA PHE A 7 6.90 -22.71 -18.52
C PHE A 7 7.76 -23.96 -18.25
N LEU A 8 7.88 -24.87 -19.19
CA LEU A 8 8.79 -26.04 -19.12
C LEU A 8 10.22 -25.69 -19.57
N GLU A 9 10.34 -24.72 -20.47
CA GLU A 9 11.61 -24.35 -21.11
C GLU A 9 12.36 -23.24 -20.36
N PHE A 10 11.60 -22.32 -19.78
CA PHE A 10 12.15 -21.13 -19.14
C PHE A 10 11.89 -21.13 -17.63
N GLN A 11 12.91 -20.85 -16.85
CA GLN A 11 12.76 -20.64 -15.42
C GLN A 11 12.13 -19.28 -15.12
N ARG A 12 11.41 -19.17 -13.99
CA ARG A 12 10.96 -17.89 -13.49
C ARG A 12 12.18 -17.06 -13.07
N LEU A 13 12.27 -15.84 -13.58
CA LEU A 13 13.18 -14.83 -13.07
C LEU A 13 12.51 -14.05 -11.95
N SER A 14 13.19 -13.90 -10.84
CA SER A 14 12.84 -12.92 -9.80
C SER A 14 13.35 -11.55 -10.20
N GLU A 15 12.74 -10.50 -9.68
CA GLU A 15 13.29 -9.14 -9.80
C GLU A 15 14.70 -9.13 -9.22
N ALA A 16 15.63 -8.53 -9.95
CA ALA A 16 17.00 -8.35 -9.46
C ALA A 16 17.03 -7.14 -8.52
N TYR A 17 17.75 -7.28 -7.43
CA TYR A 17 17.97 -6.21 -6.45
C TYR A 17 19.45 -5.82 -6.44
N GLU A 18 19.69 -4.53 -6.18
CA GLU A 18 21.05 -4.10 -5.88
C GLU A 18 21.56 -4.85 -4.63
N PRO A 19 22.87 -5.25 -4.58
CA PRO A 19 23.44 -5.93 -3.42
C PRO A 19 23.18 -5.20 -2.10
N VAL A 20 22.91 -5.97 -1.03
CA VAL A 20 22.53 -5.44 0.29
C VAL A 20 23.49 -4.38 0.80
N GLU A 21 24.80 -4.65 0.72
CA GLU A 21 25.87 -3.76 1.19
C GLU A 21 25.93 -2.40 0.45
N LYS A 22 25.27 -2.29 -0.70
CA LYS A 22 25.11 -1.04 -1.46
C LYS A 22 23.80 -0.38 -1.13
N ARG A 23 22.68 -1.12 -1.29
CA ARG A 23 21.32 -0.56 -1.19
C ARG A 23 20.96 -0.02 0.20
N VAL A 24 21.56 -0.55 1.26
CA VAL A 24 21.36 -0.04 2.63
C VAL A 24 22.00 1.34 2.89
N LYS A 25 22.82 1.85 1.96
CA LYS A 25 23.50 3.14 2.08
C LYS A 25 22.75 4.31 1.48
N HIS A 26 21.59 4.06 0.87
CA HIS A 26 20.80 5.11 0.20
C HIS A 26 19.29 4.80 0.27
N TYR A 27 18.50 5.82 -0.09
CA TYR A 27 17.02 5.72 -0.14
C TYR A 27 16.49 5.61 -1.58
N LYS A 28 17.33 5.40 -2.59
CA LYS A 28 16.89 5.21 -3.97
C LYS A 28 16.26 3.85 -4.17
N GLU A 29 15.30 3.76 -5.07
CA GLU A 29 14.74 2.47 -5.53
C GLU A 29 15.87 1.56 -6.03
N PHE A 30 15.86 0.31 -5.59
CA PHE A 30 16.94 -0.64 -5.85
C PHE A 30 16.51 -1.87 -6.67
N VAL A 31 15.24 -1.89 -7.10
CA VAL A 31 14.68 -2.97 -7.93
C VAL A 31 15.08 -2.74 -9.37
N ALA A 32 15.72 -3.72 -10.01
CA ALA A 32 16.03 -3.67 -11.42
C ALA A 32 14.87 -4.23 -12.24
N ARG A 33 14.39 -3.44 -13.21
CA ARG A 33 13.40 -3.88 -14.17
C ARG A 33 13.95 -4.98 -15.07
N LEU A 34 13.09 -5.89 -15.56
CA LEU A 34 13.43 -6.88 -16.59
C LEU A 34 13.97 -6.18 -17.86
N SER A 35 14.93 -6.81 -18.53
CA SER A 35 15.31 -6.44 -19.90
C SER A 35 14.19 -6.78 -20.89
N ASP A 36 14.23 -6.23 -22.10
CA ASP A 36 13.25 -6.55 -23.14
C ASP A 36 13.20 -8.06 -23.45
N ASP A 37 14.36 -8.71 -23.50
CA ASP A 37 14.45 -10.13 -23.79
C ASP A 37 13.99 -10.99 -22.60
N ASP A 38 14.36 -10.60 -21.37
CA ASP A 38 13.86 -11.28 -20.17
C ASP A 38 12.35 -11.17 -20.05
N ALA A 39 11.77 -10.00 -20.33
CA ALA A 39 10.33 -9.79 -20.30
C ALA A 39 9.61 -10.69 -21.31
N LYS A 40 10.14 -10.81 -22.54
CA LYS A 40 9.59 -11.76 -23.55
C LYS A 40 9.65 -13.21 -23.05
N VAL A 41 10.77 -13.62 -22.48
CA VAL A 41 10.95 -14.96 -21.92
C VAL A 41 9.98 -15.21 -20.77
N GLN A 42 9.80 -14.23 -19.86
CA GLN A 42 8.84 -14.37 -18.78
C GLN A 42 7.38 -14.37 -19.27
N GLY A 43 7.05 -13.57 -20.27
CA GLY A 43 5.75 -13.59 -20.95
C GLY A 43 5.44 -14.95 -21.60
N ALA A 44 6.46 -15.59 -22.20
CA ALA A 44 6.35 -16.93 -22.79
C ALA A 44 5.92 -18.02 -21.79
N ARG A 45 6.16 -17.83 -20.49
CA ARG A 45 5.77 -18.80 -19.45
C ARG A 45 4.25 -18.87 -19.22
N CYS A 46 3.48 -17.92 -19.72
CA CYS A 46 2.04 -17.91 -19.57
C CYS A 46 1.39 -18.99 -20.45
N MET A 47 0.59 -19.87 -19.84
CA MET A 47 -0.13 -20.94 -20.55
C MET A 47 -1.38 -20.45 -21.29
N ASP A 48 -1.78 -19.19 -21.11
CA ASP A 48 -3.03 -18.65 -21.64
C ASP A 48 -4.25 -19.53 -21.28
N CYS A 49 -4.48 -19.68 -19.99
CA CYS A 49 -5.51 -20.56 -19.45
C CYS A 49 -6.91 -20.12 -19.91
N GLY A 50 -7.74 -21.05 -20.38
CA GLY A 50 -9.14 -20.77 -20.76
C GLY A 50 -9.99 -20.25 -19.57
N ILE A 51 -9.59 -20.57 -18.34
CA ILE A 51 -10.11 -19.97 -17.10
C ILE A 51 -8.92 -19.34 -16.37
N PRO A 52 -8.65 -18.04 -16.58
CA PRO A 52 -7.48 -17.37 -16.03
C PRO A 52 -7.71 -16.99 -14.56
N PHE A 53 -7.40 -17.87 -13.63
CA PHE A 53 -7.51 -17.60 -12.19
C PHE A 53 -6.71 -16.37 -11.76
N CYS A 54 -5.61 -16.06 -12.44
CA CYS A 54 -4.83 -14.85 -12.21
C CYS A 54 -5.65 -13.55 -12.39
N ASN A 55 -6.59 -13.52 -13.37
CA ASN A 55 -7.49 -12.37 -13.56
C ASN A 55 -8.43 -12.22 -12.35
N THR A 56 -9.03 -13.32 -11.91
CA THR A 56 -9.92 -13.32 -10.73
C THR A 56 -9.16 -13.02 -9.44
N GLY A 57 -7.93 -13.51 -9.32
CA GLY A 57 -7.04 -13.23 -8.20
C GLY A 57 -6.54 -11.77 -8.16
N CYS A 58 -6.63 -11.05 -9.28
CA CYS A 58 -6.28 -9.63 -9.34
C CYS A 58 -7.50 -8.76 -9.01
N PRO A 59 -7.49 -7.95 -7.94
CA PRO A 59 -8.64 -7.11 -7.59
C PRO A 59 -9.12 -6.16 -8.70
N VAL A 60 -8.25 -5.61 -9.52
CA VAL A 60 -8.65 -4.78 -10.68
C VAL A 60 -9.00 -5.62 -11.91
N ASN A 61 -8.97 -6.95 -11.80
CA ASN A 61 -9.27 -7.89 -12.87
C ASN A 61 -8.43 -7.66 -14.14
N ASN A 62 -7.12 -7.47 -13.96
CA ASN A 62 -6.17 -7.32 -15.07
C ASN A 62 -6.29 -8.49 -16.06
N ILE A 63 -6.26 -8.17 -17.36
CA ILE A 63 -6.33 -9.15 -18.46
C ILE A 63 -4.93 -9.71 -18.70
N ILE A 64 -4.46 -10.53 -17.76
CA ILE A 64 -3.06 -10.92 -17.63
C ILE A 64 -2.56 -11.81 -18.78
N PRO A 65 -3.28 -12.84 -19.25
CA PRO A 65 -2.84 -13.65 -20.37
C PRO A 65 -2.60 -12.84 -21.64
N ASP A 66 -3.49 -11.89 -21.95
CA ASP A 66 -3.42 -11.07 -23.15
C ASP A 66 -2.14 -10.22 -23.18
N TRP A 67 -1.84 -9.52 -22.09
CA TRP A 67 -0.61 -8.73 -22.07
C TRP A 67 0.65 -9.60 -22.07
N ASN A 68 0.62 -10.79 -21.45
CA ASN A 68 1.75 -11.72 -21.46
C ASN A 68 2.06 -12.19 -22.89
N ASP A 69 1.03 -12.51 -23.68
CA ASP A 69 1.21 -12.86 -25.10
C ASP A 69 1.79 -11.67 -25.89
N LEU A 70 1.26 -10.47 -25.68
CA LEU A 70 1.76 -9.27 -26.34
C LEU A 70 3.22 -8.97 -25.99
N VAL A 71 3.60 -9.14 -24.71
CA VAL A 71 4.99 -8.98 -24.28
C VAL A 71 5.89 -10.05 -24.90
N PHE A 72 5.46 -11.32 -24.91
CA PHE A 72 6.19 -12.41 -25.57
C PHE A 72 6.47 -12.09 -27.04
N ARG A 73 5.52 -11.52 -27.75
CA ARG A 73 5.65 -11.12 -29.17
C ARG A 73 6.39 -9.80 -29.38
N GLY A 74 6.78 -9.10 -28.32
CA GLY A 74 7.42 -7.79 -28.41
C GLY A 74 6.48 -6.62 -28.70
N ASN A 75 5.17 -6.82 -28.62
CA ASN A 75 4.14 -5.81 -28.85
C ASN A 75 3.87 -4.98 -27.58
N PHE A 76 4.90 -4.36 -27.01
CA PHE A 76 4.88 -3.72 -25.69
C PHE A 76 3.89 -2.57 -25.60
N LYS A 77 3.69 -1.81 -26.68
CA LYS A 77 2.72 -0.70 -26.68
C LYS A 77 1.29 -1.22 -26.53
N GLN A 78 0.93 -2.27 -27.25
CA GLN A 78 -0.40 -2.90 -27.12
C GLN A 78 -0.56 -3.55 -25.74
N ALA A 79 0.49 -4.14 -25.18
CA ALA A 79 0.47 -4.66 -23.82
C ALA A 79 0.14 -3.56 -22.80
N LEU A 80 0.70 -2.34 -22.97
CA LEU A 80 0.37 -1.19 -22.14
C LEU A 80 -1.10 -0.76 -22.29
N GLU A 81 -1.64 -0.77 -23.50
CA GLU A 81 -3.06 -0.45 -23.75
C GLU A 81 -3.99 -1.41 -23.03
N VAL A 82 -3.71 -2.72 -23.11
CA VAL A 82 -4.45 -3.76 -22.36
C VAL A 82 -4.33 -3.53 -20.86
N LEU A 83 -3.14 -3.30 -20.35
CA LEU A 83 -2.89 -3.07 -18.93
C LEU A 83 -3.63 -1.84 -18.40
N HIS A 84 -3.59 -0.71 -19.10
CA HIS A 84 -4.29 0.51 -18.72
C HIS A 84 -5.82 0.40 -18.82
N SER A 85 -6.38 -0.57 -19.55
CA SER A 85 -7.83 -0.76 -19.61
C SER A 85 -8.43 -1.13 -18.27
N THR A 86 -7.67 -1.80 -17.42
CA THR A 86 -8.11 -2.27 -16.09
C THR A 86 -7.42 -1.57 -14.92
N ASN A 87 -6.21 -1.05 -15.09
CA ASN A 87 -5.41 -0.45 -14.03
C ASN A 87 -4.95 0.97 -14.40
N ASN A 88 -5.27 1.96 -13.56
CA ASN A 88 -4.82 3.34 -13.76
C ASN A 88 -3.31 3.51 -13.50
N PHE A 89 -2.77 2.78 -12.53
CA PHE A 89 -1.43 3.02 -11.96
C PHE A 89 -0.58 1.76 -11.89
N PRO A 90 -0.26 1.13 -13.05
CA PRO A 90 0.57 -0.07 -13.05
C PRO A 90 1.98 0.16 -12.47
N GLU A 91 2.48 1.39 -12.49
CA GLU A 91 3.76 1.75 -11.88
C GLU A 91 3.76 1.59 -10.36
N PHE A 92 2.60 1.75 -9.69
CA PHE A 92 2.49 1.49 -8.27
C PHE A 92 2.32 -0.01 -8.00
N THR A 93 1.36 -0.65 -8.67
CA THR A 93 1.10 -2.08 -8.46
C THR A 93 2.27 -2.96 -8.89
N GLY A 94 2.93 -2.66 -9.99
CA GLY A 94 4.12 -3.37 -10.46
C GLY A 94 5.29 -3.33 -9.47
N ARG A 95 5.35 -2.32 -8.59
CA ARG A 95 6.39 -2.19 -7.56
C ARG A 95 5.98 -2.75 -6.20
N ILE A 96 4.81 -2.37 -5.71
CA ILE A 96 4.44 -2.58 -4.29
C ILE A 96 3.25 -3.52 -4.07
N CYS A 97 2.56 -3.97 -5.12
CA CYS A 97 1.50 -4.96 -4.97
C CYS A 97 2.09 -6.30 -4.51
N PRO A 98 1.50 -6.97 -3.50
CA PRO A 98 1.96 -8.29 -3.08
C PRO A 98 1.60 -9.40 -4.08
N ALA A 99 1.02 -9.05 -5.22
CA ALA A 99 0.72 -9.91 -6.38
C ALA A 99 -0.18 -11.12 -6.06
N PRO A 100 -1.42 -10.94 -5.59
CA PRO A 100 -2.35 -12.04 -5.39
C PRO A 100 -2.66 -12.79 -6.70
N CYS A 101 -2.48 -12.15 -7.84
CA CYS A 101 -2.59 -12.76 -9.16
C CYS A 101 -1.54 -13.87 -9.39
N GLU A 102 -0.32 -13.72 -8.85
CA GLU A 102 0.71 -14.76 -8.93
C GLU A 102 0.37 -15.96 -8.04
N ALA A 103 -0.20 -15.70 -6.86
CA ALA A 103 -0.70 -16.76 -5.99
C ALA A 103 -1.80 -17.57 -6.67
N ALA A 104 -2.71 -16.90 -7.39
CA ALA A 104 -3.81 -17.51 -8.11
C ALA A 104 -3.41 -18.11 -9.48
N CYS A 105 -2.19 -17.88 -9.95
CA CYS A 105 -1.71 -18.45 -11.22
C CYS A 105 -1.81 -19.97 -11.21
N THR A 106 -2.38 -20.57 -12.27
CA THR A 106 -2.52 -22.03 -12.36
C THR A 106 -1.17 -22.76 -12.27
N LEU A 107 -0.10 -22.16 -12.77
CA LEU A 107 1.25 -22.73 -12.62
C LEU A 107 1.67 -22.88 -11.16
N ASN A 108 1.17 -22.00 -10.26
CA ASN A 108 1.54 -22.03 -8.83
C ASN A 108 1.08 -23.32 -8.11
N ILE A 109 0.25 -24.15 -8.75
CA ILE A 109 -0.17 -25.44 -8.20
C ILE A 109 1.03 -26.39 -8.13
N ASN A 110 1.85 -26.46 -9.18
CA ASN A 110 2.90 -27.47 -9.36
C ASN A 110 4.31 -26.89 -9.53
N VAL A 111 4.40 -25.64 -10.04
CA VAL A 111 5.69 -25.02 -10.39
C VAL A 111 5.65 -23.53 -10.03
N ALA A 112 6.75 -22.81 -10.21
CA ALA A 112 6.77 -21.37 -9.96
C ALA A 112 5.78 -20.62 -10.89
N PRO A 113 4.93 -19.71 -10.38
CA PRO A 113 3.97 -18.96 -11.17
C PRO A 113 4.66 -18.04 -12.18
N VAL A 114 3.91 -17.49 -13.12
CA VAL A 114 4.39 -16.40 -13.97
C VAL A 114 4.77 -15.20 -13.11
N GLY A 115 5.86 -14.52 -13.42
CA GLY A 115 6.28 -13.26 -12.78
C GLY A 115 5.40 -12.08 -13.24
N ILE A 116 4.12 -12.11 -12.88
CA ILE A 116 3.12 -11.18 -13.39
C ILE A 116 3.43 -9.74 -12.99
N LYS A 117 3.79 -9.55 -11.71
CA LYS A 117 4.15 -8.22 -11.19
C LYS A 117 5.37 -7.62 -11.89
N SER A 118 6.39 -8.43 -12.12
CA SER A 118 7.61 -7.99 -12.83
C SER A 118 7.35 -7.62 -14.29
N ILE A 119 6.44 -8.35 -14.95
CA ILE A 119 6.01 -8.04 -16.32
C ILE A 119 5.18 -6.75 -16.33
N GLU A 120 4.26 -6.56 -15.38
CA GLU A 120 3.49 -5.33 -15.21
C GLU A 120 4.39 -4.11 -15.03
N HIS A 121 5.39 -4.23 -14.13
CA HIS A 121 6.43 -3.22 -13.90
C HIS A 121 7.19 -2.89 -15.21
N PHE A 122 7.60 -3.91 -15.95
CA PHE A 122 8.28 -3.75 -17.23
C PHE A 122 7.41 -2.97 -18.25
N ILE A 123 6.15 -3.38 -18.43
CA ILE A 123 5.24 -2.77 -19.42
C ILE A 123 5.08 -1.27 -19.16
N ILE A 124 4.82 -0.89 -17.92
CA ILE A 124 4.54 0.51 -17.60
C ILE A 124 5.77 1.39 -17.70
N ASP A 125 6.92 0.93 -17.22
CA ASP A 125 8.15 1.71 -17.31
C ASP A 125 8.61 1.86 -18.76
N LYS A 126 8.48 0.80 -19.56
CA LYS A 126 8.69 0.87 -21.01
C LYS A 126 7.75 1.87 -21.67
N GLY A 127 6.50 1.92 -21.22
CA GLY A 127 5.50 2.87 -21.70
C GLY A 127 5.87 4.33 -21.44
N TRP A 128 6.36 4.63 -20.25
CA TRP A 128 6.84 5.96 -19.88
C TRP A 128 8.11 6.35 -20.65
N GLU A 129 9.10 5.47 -20.73
CA GLU A 129 10.36 5.68 -21.45
C GLU A 129 10.14 6.04 -22.92
N ASN A 130 9.14 5.40 -23.56
CA ASN A 130 8.84 5.63 -24.97
C ASN A 130 7.77 6.72 -25.20
N GLY A 131 7.31 7.42 -24.15
CA GLY A 131 6.30 8.47 -24.26
C GLY A 131 4.92 7.98 -24.72
N TRP A 132 4.60 6.71 -24.49
CA TRP A 132 3.30 6.13 -24.85
C TRP A 132 2.21 6.46 -23.82
N VAL A 133 2.60 6.72 -22.58
CA VAL A 133 1.67 7.18 -21.55
C VAL A 133 1.39 8.66 -21.74
N LYS A 134 0.23 8.97 -22.28
CA LYS A 134 -0.21 10.34 -22.61
C LYS A 134 -1.45 10.72 -21.84
N PRO A 135 -1.68 12.02 -21.58
CA PRO A 135 -2.94 12.52 -21.05
C PRO A 135 -4.13 12.12 -21.94
N GLN A 136 -5.21 11.70 -21.32
CA GLN A 136 -6.47 11.35 -21.97
C GLN A 136 -7.51 12.41 -21.60
N VAL A 137 -7.53 13.50 -22.36
CA VAL A 137 -8.46 14.60 -22.13
C VAL A 137 -9.83 14.23 -22.68
N ALA A 138 -10.89 14.40 -21.88
CA ALA A 138 -12.26 14.16 -22.31
C ALA A 138 -12.65 15.06 -23.48
N ALA A 139 -13.23 14.48 -24.52
CA ALA A 139 -13.68 15.21 -25.72
C ALA A 139 -14.84 16.17 -25.40
N GLN A 140 -15.65 15.88 -24.38
CA GLN A 140 -16.79 16.69 -23.96
C GLN A 140 -16.77 16.87 -22.45
N LYS A 141 -17.10 18.07 -21.98
CA LYS A 141 -17.26 18.39 -20.56
C LYS A 141 -18.73 18.22 -20.17
N THR A 142 -18.95 17.63 -19.01
CA THR A 142 -20.31 17.42 -18.47
C THR A 142 -20.85 18.66 -17.76
N GLY A 143 -20.00 19.62 -17.41
CA GLY A 143 -20.33 20.78 -16.58
C GLY A 143 -20.53 20.43 -15.10
N LYS A 144 -20.33 19.17 -14.71
CA LYS A 144 -20.46 18.71 -13.32
C LYS A 144 -19.14 18.81 -12.59
N LYS A 145 -19.19 19.20 -11.32
CA LYS A 145 -18.04 19.35 -10.42
C LYS A 145 -18.02 18.23 -9.41
N VAL A 146 -16.90 17.53 -9.27
CA VAL A 146 -16.73 16.45 -8.29
C VAL A 146 -15.55 16.75 -7.37
N ALA A 147 -15.80 16.68 -6.05
CA ALA A 147 -14.76 16.74 -5.04
C ALA A 147 -14.29 15.32 -4.69
N VAL A 148 -12.99 15.12 -4.62
CA VAL A 148 -12.38 13.88 -4.11
C VAL A 148 -11.58 14.23 -2.86
N VAL A 149 -11.91 13.61 -1.73
CA VAL A 149 -11.28 13.86 -0.43
C VAL A 149 -10.28 12.74 -0.13
N GLY A 150 -9.00 13.08 -0.18
CA GLY A 150 -7.88 12.14 -0.05
C GLY A 150 -7.22 11.83 -1.39
N SER A 151 -5.89 11.84 -1.39
CA SER A 151 -5.05 11.64 -2.58
C SER A 151 -4.30 10.31 -2.61
N GLY A 152 -4.74 9.35 -1.81
CA GLY A 152 -4.24 7.97 -1.89
C GLY A 152 -4.68 7.27 -3.18
N PRO A 153 -4.30 5.99 -3.38
CA PRO A 153 -4.58 5.26 -4.62
C PRO A 153 -6.07 5.25 -5.03
N ALA A 154 -6.98 5.17 -4.06
CA ALA A 154 -8.42 5.19 -4.33
C ALA A 154 -8.88 6.57 -4.84
N GLY A 155 -8.47 7.64 -4.17
CA GLY A 155 -8.82 9.00 -4.58
C GLY A 155 -8.24 9.38 -5.93
N LEU A 156 -6.98 9.02 -6.20
CA LEU A 156 -6.34 9.25 -7.49
C LEU A 156 -7.03 8.47 -8.62
N ALA A 157 -7.40 7.19 -8.39
CA ALA A 157 -8.10 6.40 -9.38
C ALA A 157 -9.50 6.96 -9.68
N ALA A 158 -10.24 7.36 -8.64
CA ALA A 158 -11.52 8.02 -8.82
C ALA A 158 -11.37 9.34 -9.60
N ALA A 159 -10.44 10.20 -9.19
CA ALA A 159 -10.22 11.50 -9.83
C ALA A 159 -9.87 11.37 -11.31
N GLN A 160 -8.99 10.44 -11.67
CA GLN A 160 -8.61 10.23 -13.06
C GLN A 160 -9.78 9.73 -13.91
N GLN A 161 -10.54 8.74 -13.42
CA GLN A 161 -11.71 8.22 -14.15
C GLN A 161 -12.79 9.30 -14.34
N LEU A 162 -13.07 10.08 -13.31
CA LEU A 162 -14.04 11.18 -13.38
C LEU A 162 -13.60 12.29 -14.36
N ALA A 163 -12.31 12.67 -14.35
CA ALA A 163 -11.78 13.66 -15.28
C ALA A 163 -11.88 13.16 -16.74
N ARG A 164 -11.55 11.88 -16.98
CA ARG A 164 -11.69 11.23 -18.29
C ARG A 164 -13.15 11.09 -18.76
N ALA A 165 -14.10 11.00 -17.81
CA ALA A 165 -15.53 11.07 -18.08
C ALA A 165 -16.03 12.49 -18.41
N GLY A 166 -15.20 13.52 -18.23
CA GLY A 166 -15.50 14.90 -18.58
C GLY A 166 -15.95 15.78 -17.42
N HIS A 167 -15.87 15.31 -16.19
CA HIS A 167 -16.19 16.12 -15.00
C HIS A 167 -15.05 17.07 -14.64
N ASP A 168 -15.39 18.17 -13.96
CA ASP A 168 -14.43 19.07 -13.32
C ASP A 168 -14.08 18.52 -11.94
N VAL A 169 -12.88 17.96 -11.79
CA VAL A 169 -12.47 17.23 -10.59
C VAL A 169 -11.47 18.05 -9.77
N THR A 170 -11.72 18.15 -8.46
CA THR A 170 -10.78 18.71 -7.49
C THR A 170 -10.48 17.69 -6.39
N VAL A 171 -9.20 17.37 -6.20
CA VAL A 171 -8.71 16.49 -5.14
C VAL A 171 -8.22 17.33 -3.97
N PHE A 172 -8.70 17.04 -2.77
CA PHE A 172 -8.31 17.70 -1.52
C PHE A 172 -7.40 16.76 -0.72
N GLU A 173 -6.22 17.25 -0.35
CA GLU A 173 -5.22 16.51 0.43
C GLU A 173 -4.79 17.33 1.66
N LYS A 174 -4.82 16.69 2.84
CA LYS A 174 -4.43 17.33 4.11
C LYS A 174 -2.94 17.61 4.24
N ASN A 175 -2.13 16.80 3.58
CA ASN A 175 -0.67 16.92 3.65
C ASN A 175 -0.10 17.83 2.57
N THR A 176 1.20 18.10 2.63
CA THR A 176 1.91 18.99 1.69
C THR A 176 1.94 18.48 0.26
N ARG A 177 1.94 17.17 0.07
CA ARG A 177 2.08 16.53 -1.25
C ARG A 177 1.03 15.47 -1.47
N ILE A 178 0.71 15.22 -2.73
CA ILE A 178 -0.24 14.20 -3.17
C ILE A 178 0.37 12.80 -3.08
N GLY A 179 -0.46 11.78 -2.86
CA GLY A 179 -0.09 10.36 -2.94
C GLY A 179 -0.48 9.52 -1.73
N GLY A 180 -0.96 10.15 -0.63
CA GLY A 180 -1.33 9.41 0.58
C GLY A 180 -0.19 8.51 1.07
N LEU A 181 -0.48 7.27 1.45
CA LEU A 181 0.54 6.33 1.95
C LEU A 181 1.54 5.87 0.87
N LEU A 182 1.25 6.00 -0.43
CA LEU A 182 2.26 5.80 -1.48
C LEU A 182 3.45 6.76 -1.29
N ARG A 183 3.16 7.99 -0.91
CA ARG A 183 4.17 9.03 -0.67
C ARG A 183 4.74 8.97 0.73
N TYR A 184 3.86 8.89 1.72
CA TYR A 184 4.23 9.11 3.10
C TYR A 184 4.47 7.82 3.90
N GLY A 185 3.81 6.70 3.54
CA GLY A 185 3.97 5.43 4.23
C GLY A 185 5.10 4.57 3.66
N ILE A 186 5.12 4.40 2.35
CA ILE A 186 6.08 3.54 1.65
C ILE A 186 7.42 4.26 1.50
N PRO A 187 8.56 3.65 1.88
CA PRO A 187 9.87 4.26 1.72
C PRO A 187 10.27 4.45 0.24
N ASP A 188 11.07 5.48 -0.04
CA ASP A 188 11.58 5.79 -1.39
C ASP A 188 12.35 4.64 -2.01
N PHE A 189 13.05 3.85 -1.21
CA PHE A 189 13.80 2.69 -1.70
C PHE A 189 12.92 1.52 -2.20
N LYS A 190 11.59 1.56 -1.94
CA LYS A 190 10.59 0.64 -2.51
C LYS A 190 9.74 1.27 -3.61
N LEU A 191 9.56 2.60 -3.57
CA LEU A 191 8.79 3.36 -4.56
C LEU A 191 9.35 4.78 -4.66
N ASP A 192 10.04 5.09 -5.74
CA ASP A 192 10.55 6.43 -6.02
C ASP A 192 9.38 7.42 -6.17
N LYS A 193 9.43 8.52 -5.42
CA LYS A 193 8.33 9.51 -5.41
C LYS A 193 8.22 10.32 -6.70
N ALA A 194 9.29 10.38 -7.51
CA ALA A 194 9.23 10.97 -8.85
C ALA A 194 8.21 10.24 -9.75
N ILE A 195 7.95 8.95 -9.50
CA ILE A 195 6.93 8.17 -10.22
C ILE A 195 5.53 8.72 -9.92
N ILE A 196 5.25 9.08 -8.66
CA ILE A 196 3.99 9.72 -8.27
C ILE A 196 3.89 11.10 -8.93
N ASP A 197 4.95 11.91 -8.86
CA ASP A 197 4.96 13.26 -9.42
C ASP A 197 4.72 13.25 -10.94
N ARG A 198 5.34 12.32 -11.66
CA ARG A 198 5.13 12.11 -13.10
C ARG A 198 3.67 11.77 -13.42
N ARG A 199 3.03 10.89 -12.63
CA ARG A 199 1.63 10.53 -12.81
C ARG A 199 0.70 11.71 -12.50
N MET A 200 0.99 12.48 -11.47
CA MET A 200 0.23 13.69 -11.15
C MET A 200 0.25 14.71 -12.29
N GLN A 201 1.43 14.98 -12.88
CA GLN A 201 1.55 15.89 -14.03
C GLN A 201 0.68 15.42 -15.19
N GLN A 202 0.63 14.12 -15.44
CA GLN A 202 -0.26 13.56 -16.47
C GLN A 202 -1.76 13.77 -16.11
N MET A 203 -2.15 13.57 -14.84
CA MET A 203 -3.53 13.79 -14.39
C MET A 203 -3.93 15.27 -14.41
N GLU A 204 -3.01 16.18 -14.08
CA GLU A 204 -3.22 17.63 -14.24
C GLU A 204 -3.46 18.01 -15.71
N ALA A 205 -2.71 17.42 -16.62
CA ALA A 205 -2.93 17.59 -18.06
C ALA A 205 -4.25 16.99 -18.55
N GLU A 206 -4.84 16.03 -17.83
CA GLU A 206 -6.20 15.49 -18.04
C GLU A 206 -7.30 16.40 -17.42
N GLY A 207 -6.91 17.42 -16.63
CA GLY A 207 -7.81 18.41 -16.04
C GLY A 207 -8.13 18.21 -14.56
N VAL A 208 -7.45 17.29 -13.88
CA VAL A 208 -7.56 17.13 -12.42
C VAL A 208 -6.88 18.30 -11.71
N LYS A 209 -7.56 18.90 -10.74
CA LYS A 209 -7.01 19.96 -9.88
C LYS A 209 -6.63 19.37 -8.52
N PHE A 210 -5.44 19.68 -8.03
CA PHE A 210 -4.98 19.25 -6.72
C PHE A 210 -4.90 20.44 -5.76
N ARG A 211 -5.49 20.27 -4.56
CA ARG A 211 -5.41 21.22 -3.45
C ARG A 211 -4.79 20.53 -2.25
N THR A 212 -3.52 20.81 -2.01
CA THR A 212 -2.78 20.30 -0.85
C THR A 212 -2.90 21.22 0.35
N LYS A 213 -2.54 20.73 1.54
CA LYS A 213 -2.65 21.42 2.83
C LYS A 213 -4.10 21.84 3.17
N VAL A 214 -5.07 21.09 2.66
CA VAL A 214 -6.49 21.32 2.89
C VAL A 214 -7.09 20.09 3.56
N VAL A 215 -7.53 20.24 4.80
CA VAL A 215 -8.29 19.21 5.49
C VAL A 215 -9.77 19.43 5.31
N VAL A 216 -10.49 18.35 5.06
CA VAL A 216 -11.96 18.38 4.97
C VAL A 216 -12.56 17.90 6.29
N GLY A 217 -13.44 18.71 6.87
CA GLY A 217 -14.11 18.47 8.15
C GLY A 217 -13.44 19.22 9.30
N SER A 218 -12.49 18.62 10.01
CA SER A 218 -11.82 19.24 11.17
C SER A 218 -10.30 19.10 11.09
N LYS A 219 -9.60 20.05 11.71
CA LYS A 219 -8.14 19.97 11.97
C LYS A 219 -7.80 19.06 13.14
N ASP A 220 -8.77 18.76 14.00
CA ASP A 220 -8.55 17.94 15.18
C ASP A 220 -8.39 16.48 14.73
N MET A 221 -7.16 16.00 14.81
CA MET A 221 -6.78 14.64 14.42
C MET A 221 -6.46 13.82 15.67
N PRO A 222 -6.75 12.52 15.65
CA PRO A 222 -6.25 11.60 16.67
C PRO A 222 -4.72 11.65 16.80
N ALA A 223 -4.20 11.32 17.97
CA ALA A 223 -2.77 11.23 18.20
C ALA A 223 -2.11 10.28 17.19
N GLY A 224 -0.90 10.61 16.73
CA GLY A 224 -0.16 9.83 15.74
C GLY A 224 -0.57 10.07 14.29
N ILE A 225 -1.60 10.88 14.01
CA ILE A 225 -2.00 11.26 12.66
C ILE A 225 -1.34 12.57 12.25
N ILE A 226 -0.53 12.51 11.19
CA ILE A 226 0.13 13.71 10.65
C ILE A 226 -0.85 14.48 9.76
N ASN A 227 -0.93 15.80 10.00
CA ASN A 227 -1.79 16.74 9.30
C ASN A 227 -1.05 18.06 9.09
N ASP A 228 -0.71 18.35 7.83
CA ASP A 228 -0.01 19.60 7.43
C ASP A 228 -0.99 20.71 7.01
N ALA A 229 -2.29 20.51 7.17
CA ALA A 229 -3.31 21.41 6.66
C ALA A 229 -3.23 22.82 7.28
N THR A 230 -3.19 23.80 6.42
CA THR A 230 -3.30 25.22 6.77
C THR A 230 -4.74 25.75 6.56
N GLU A 231 -5.51 25.05 5.72
CA GLU A 231 -6.90 25.38 5.39
C GLU A 231 -7.86 24.27 5.84
N VAL A 232 -9.05 24.66 6.29
CA VAL A 232 -10.17 23.74 6.56
C VAL A 232 -11.28 24.04 5.57
N VAL A 233 -11.78 23.01 4.91
CA VAL A 233 -12.98 23.05 4.08
C VAL A 233 -14.06 22.21 4.75
N THR A 234 -15.24 22.79 4.95
CA THR A 234 -16.34 22.10 5.63
C THR A 234 -17.09 21.17 4.66
N ALA A 235 -17.77 20.17 5.20
CA ALA A 235 -18.65 19.30 4.42
C ALA A 235 -19.78 20.09 3.73
N GLU A 236 -20.32 21.13 4.41
CA GLU A 236 -21.35 22.02 3.86
C GLU A 236 -20.84 22.80 2.65
N GLN A 237 -19.60 23.32 2.71
CA GLN A 237 -18.99 24.01 1.57
C GLN A 237 -18.87 23.07 0.37
N LEU A 238 -18.36 21.84 0.57
CA LEU A 238 -18.25 20.87 -0.52
C LEU A 238 -19.62 20.48 -1.09
N ASN A 239 -20.62 20.23 -0.26
CA ASN A 239 -21.96 19.89 -0.70
C ASN A 239 -22.65 21.02 -1.47
N LYS A 240 -22.29 22.28 -1.20
CA LYS A 240 -22.80 23.46 -1.91
C LYS A 240 -22.09 23.69 -3.25
N GLU A 241 -20.77 23.48 -3.30
CA GLU A 241 -19.93 23.85 -4.45
C GLU A 241 -19.80 22.72 -5.48
N PHE A 242 -20.03 21.47 -5.07
CA PHE A 242 -19.84 20.28 -5.91
C PHE A 242 -21.14 19.51 -6.11
N ASP A 243 -21.28 18.89 -7.28
CA ASP A 243 -22.40 18.03 -7.63
C ASP A 243 -22.31 16.65 -6.94
N ALA A 244 -21.08 16.18 -6.67
CA ALA A 244 -20.80 14.95 -5.93
C ALA A 244 -19.49 15.05 -5.14
N VAL A 245 -19.37 14.23 -4.08
CA VAL A 245 -18.19 14.13 -3.22
C VAL A 245 -17.80 12.65 -3.08
N VAL A 246 -16.55 12.32 -3.34
CA VAL A 246 -15.99 10.98 -3.12
C VAL A 246 -15.03 11.03 -1.92
N LEU A 247 -15.37 10.33 -0.85
CA LEU A 247 -14.52 10.18 0.33
C LEU A 247 -13.55 9.02 0.10
N ALA A 248 -12.25 9.32 0.09
CA ALA A 248 -11.16 8.38 -0.15
C ALA A 248 -9.98 8.62 0.81
N GLY A 249 -10.28 9.01 2.05
CA GLY A 249 -9.30 9.41 3.07
C GLY A 249 -8.48 8.28 3.68
N GLY A 250 -8.66 7.04 3.25
CA GLY A 250 -7.91 5.89 3.74
C GLY A 250 -8.33 5.41 5.13
N SER A 251 -7.47 4.61 5.76
CA SER A 251 -7.61 4.10 7.13
C SER A 251 -6.27 4.31 7.82
N GLU A 252 -6.15 5.34 8.65
CA GLU A 252 -4.87 5.80 9.21
C GLU A 252 -4.78 5.66 10.73
N VAL A 253 -5.90 5.39 11.44
CA VAL A 253 -5.87 5.25 12.90
C VAL A 253 -5.09 3.99 13.27
N PRO A 254 -3.91 4.12 13.92
CA PRO A 254 -3.09 2.97 14.23
C PRO A 254 -3.74 2.10 15.32
N ARG A 255 -3.49 0.81 15.25
CA ARG A 255 -3.81 -0.09 16.36
C ARG A 255 -2.89 0.20 17.53
N GLU A 256 -3.49 0.40 18.69
CA GLU A 256 -2.73 0.73 19.92
C GLU A 256 -2.35 -0.54 20.69
N LEU A 257 -1.29 -0.44 21.50
CA LEU A 257 -0.80 -1.46 22.41
C LEU A 257 -0.88 -0.93 23.85
N PRO A 258 -1.97 -1.18 24.57
CA PRO A 258 -2.20 -0.64 25.92
C PRO A 258 -1.45 -1.47 26.99
N ILE A 259 -0.13 -1.23 27.09
CA ILE A 259 0.76 -1.88 28.07
C ILE A 259 1.45 -0.85 28.93
N PRO A 260 1.93 -1.20 30.14
CA PRO A 260 2.75 -0.32 30.97
C PRO A 260 3.97 0.22 30.20
N GLY A 261 4.24 1.51 30.36
CA GLY A 261 5.38 2.17 29.71
C GLY A 261 5.14 2.63 28.26
N ARG A 262 3.89 2.47 27.74
CA ARG A 262 3.55 2.91 26.35
C ARG A 262 3.82 4.40 26.12
N GLU A 263 3.72 5.21 27.16
CA GLU A 263 3.94 6.66 27.15
C GLU A 263 5.42 7.08 27.13
N LEU A 264 6.35 6.16 27.31
CA LEU A 264 7.78 6.44 27.34
C LEU A 264 8.29 6.93 25.96
N LYS A 265 9.21 7.91 26.00
CA LYS A 265 9.90 8.39 24.80
C LYS A 265 10.68 7.25 24.12
N GLY A 266 10.58 7.16 22.82
CA GLY A 266 11.15 6.08 22.00
C GLY A 266 10.11 5.10 21.52
N THR A 267 8.84 5.23 21.92
CA THR A 267 7.73 4.37 21.46
C THR A 267 6.82 5.16 20.52
N TYR A 268 6.71 4.73 19.27
CA TYR A 268 5.99 5.42 18.22
C TYR A 268 5.11 4.47 17.40
N ALA A 269 4.01 4.97 16.85
CA ALA A 269 3.35 4.26 15.75
C ALA A 269 4.29 4.22 14.53
N ALA A 270 4.27 3.14 13.76
CA ALA A 270 5.17 2.95 12.62
C ALA A 270 5.11 4.12 11.61
N LEU A 271 3.91 4.64 11.34
CA LEU A 271 3.76 5.77 10.42
C LEU A 271 4.37 7.08 10.93
N GLU A 272 4.47 7.29 12.24
CA GLU A 272 5.16 8.47 12.77
C GLU A 272 6.64 8.49 12.35
N PHE A 273 7.28 7.33 12.35
CA PHE A 273 8.66 7.17 11.88
C PHE A 273 8.77 7.26 10.36
N LEU A 274 7.95 6.49 9.63
CA LEU A 274 8.04 6.39 8.17
C LEU A 274 7.68 7.70 7.45
N ILE A 275 6.62 8.40 7.89
CA ILE A 275 6.19 9.65 7.27
C ILE A 275 7.27 10.73 7.45
N GLN A 276 7.86 10.82 8.63
CA GLN A 276 8.89 11.81 8.89
C GLN A 276 10.17 11.51 8.11
N GLN A 277 10.53 10.22 7.98
CA GLN A 277 11.67 9.83 7.16
C GLN A 277 11.45 10.13 5.68
N ASN A 278 10.26 9.84 5.15
CA ASN A 278 9.94 10.16 3.77
C ASN A 278 9.92 11.68 3.51
N LYS A 279 9.49 12.49 4.50
CA LYS A 279 9.60 13.96 4.43
C LYS A 279 11.05 14.43 4.42
N GLU A 280 11.93 13.83 5.24
CA GLU A 280 13.36 14.15 5.24
C GLU A 280 14.02 13.84 3.90
N VAL A 281 13.76 12.66 3.34
CA VAL A 281 14.26 12.27 1.99
C VAL A 281 13.78 13.23 0.90
N ALA A 282 12.53 13.71 1.02
CA ALA A 282 11.95 14.70 0.10
C ALA A 282 12.46 16.13 0.30
N GLY A 283 13.21 16.41 1.36
CA GLY A 283 13.65 17.76 1.74
C GLY A 283 12.56 18.62 2.40
N ASP A 284 11.48 18.01 2.88
CA ASP A 284 10.32 18.68 3.50
C ASP A 284 10.46 18.83 5.03
N GLY A 285 11.64 18.55 5.58
CA GLY A 285 11.96 18.67 7.01
C GLY A 285 12.92 17.59 7.48
N ALA A 286 13.44 17.72 8.69
CA ALA A 286 14.30 16.71 9.32
C ALA A 286 13.47 15.69 10.11
N ASN A 287 13.86 14.43 10.07
CA ASN A 287 13.25 13.40 10.91
C ASN A 287 13.77 13.53 12.36
N PRO A 288 12.91 13.82 13.33
CA PRO A 288 13.33 13.89 14.74
C PRO A 288 13.60 12.50 15.34
N ILE A 289 13.16 11.42 14.68
CA ILE A 289 13.34 10.03 15.13
C ILE A 289 14.58 9.47 14.46
N ASN A 290 15.75 9.57 15.12
CA ASN A 290 17.00 9.05 14.60
C ASN A 290 17.46 7.83 15.41
N VAL A 291 17.52 6.67 14.76
CA VAL A 291 17.85 5.38 15.37
C VAL A 291 19.30 4.93 15.15
N LYS A 292 20.17 5.82 14.69
CA LYS A 292 21.59 5.51 14.46
C LYS A 292 22.27 5.02 15.73
N GLY A 293 22.88 3.82 15.67
CA GLY A 293 23.56 3.19 16.82
C GLY A 293 22.63 2.75 17.95
N LYS A 294 21.31 2.67 17.71
CA LYS A 294 20.27 2.32 18.67
C LYS A 294 19.74 0.91 18.46
N HIS A 295 19.18 0.33 19.52
CA HIS A 295 18.49 -0.95 19.47
C HIS A 295 17.01 -0.71 19.20
N VAL A 296 16.52 -1.24 18.07
CA VAL A 296 15.18 -1.02 17.57
C VAL A 296 14.38 -2.32 17.66
N VAL A 297 13.17 -2.23 18.20
CA VAL A 297 12.19 -3.33 18.17
C VAL A 297 10.99 -2.90 17.34
N VAL A 298 10.59 -3.73 16.37
CA VAL A 298 9.40 -3.52 15.54
C VAL A 298 8.36 -4.55 15.94
N ILE A 299 7.18 -4.10 16.37
CA ILE A 299 6.08 -4.97 16.75
C ILE A 299 5.09 -5.07 15.58
N GLY A 300 5.03 -6.23 14.94
CA GLY A 300 4.20 -6.55 13.79
C GLY A 300 5.00 -6.99 12.57
N GLY A 301 4.59 -8.11 11.95
CA GLY A 301 5.28 -8.80 10.85
C GLY A 301 4.84 -8.41 9.44
N GLY A 302 3.94 -7.43 9.26
CA GLY A 302 3.43 -7.00 7.97
C GLY A 302 4.37 -6.07 7.19
N ASP A 303 3.90 -5.59 6.02
CA ASP A 303 4.70 -4.73 5.12
C ASP A 303 5.16 -3.43 5.80
N THR A 304 4.30 -2.80 6.62
CA THR A 304 4.67 -1.61 7.40
C THR A 304 5.81 -1.90 8.39
N GLY A 305 5.79 -3.08 9.03
CA GLY A 305 6.90 -3.52 9.91
C GLY A 305 8.20 -3.71 9.11
N SER A 306 8.11 -4.35 7.95
CA SER A 306 9.23 -4.49 7.02
C SER A 306 9.81 -3.13 6.57
N ASP A 307 8.95 -2.13 6.36
CA ASP A 307 9.37 -0.77 6.01
C ASP A 307 10.13 -0.09 7.16
N CYS A 308 9.68 -0.30 8.41
CA CYS A 308 10.41 0.16 9.59
C CYS A 308 11.77 -0.53 9.74
N VAL A 309 11.87 -1.84 9.45
CA VAL A 309 13.14 -2.60 9.45
C VAL A 309 14.12 -1.99 8.44
N GLY A 310 13.73 -1.89 7.17
CA GLY A 310 14.59 -1.37 6.12
C GLY A 310 15.02 0.09 6.34
N THR A 311 14.13 0.92 6.91
CA THR A 311 14.43 2.31 7.26
C THR A 311 15.40 2.36 8.44
N SER A 312 15.22 1.52 9.46
CA SER A 312 16.13 1.46 10.63
C SER A 312 17.53 1.01 10.23
N ASN A 313 17.66 0.06 9.31
CA ASN A 313 18.95 -0.37 8.76
C ASN A 313 19.67 0.78 8.03
N ARG A 314 18.95 1.58 7.24
CA ARG A 314 19.50 2.76 6.55
C ARG A 314 19.91 3.88 7.49
N HIS A 315 19.27 4.00 8.63
CA HIS A 315 19.75 4.90 9.71
C HIS A 315 21.03 4.40 10.38
N GLY A 316 21.39 3.11 10.21
CA GLY A 316 22.51 2.49 10.90
C GLY A 316 22.20 2.11 12.35
N ALA A 317 21.03 1.53 12.60
CA ALA A 317 20.68 0.96 13.89
C ALA A 317 21.71 -0.09 14.34
N ALA A 318 21.97 -0.20 15.65
CA ALA A 318 22.89 -1.20 16.20
C ALA A 318 22.31 -2.62 16.12
N SER A 319 21.01 -2.75 16.28
CA SER A 319 20.26 -3.99 16.03
C SER A 319 18.81 -3.65 15.67
N VAL A 320 18.19 -4.51 14.89
CA VAL A 320 16.76 -4.47 14.59
C VAL A 320 16.17 -5.84 14.90
N THR A 321 15.18 -5.89 15.78
CA THR A 321 14.42 -7.10 16.10
C THR A 321 12.95 -6.89 15.73
N GLN A 322 12.32 -7.86 15.09
CA GLN A 322 10.92 -7.80 14.71
C GLN A 322 10.12 -8.90 15.41
N PHE A 323 9.09 -8.52 16.15
CA PHE A 323 8.19 -9.44 16.83
C PHE A 323 6.88 -9.63 16.07
N GLU A 324 6.47 -10.89 15.96
CA GLU A 324 5.15 -11.28 15.47
C GLU A 324 4.40 -12.04 16.54
N LEU A 325 3.14 -11.62 16.79
CA LEU A 325 2.28 -12.26 17.79
C LEU A 325 1.83 -13.66 17.39
N MET A 326 1.68 -13.88 16.07
CA MET A 326 1.26 -15.16 15.53
C MET A 326 2.45 -16.14 15.42
N PRO A 327 2.18 -17.46 15.45
CA PRO A 327 3.20 -18.46 15.17
C PRO A 327 3.85 -18.25 13.80
N MET A 328 5.08 -18.69 13.66
CA MET A 328 5.78 -18.63 12.36
C MET A 328 5.00 -19.44 11.32
N PRO A 329 4.60 -18.82 10.20
CA PRO A 329 3.98 -19.54 9.11
C PRO A 329 4.95 -20.58 8.51
N PRO A 330 4.45 -21.63 7.84
CA PRO A 330 5.31 -22.59 7.16
C PRO A 330 6.14 -21.90 6.06
N GLU A 331 7.37 -22.38 5.83
CA GLU A 331 8.22 -21.86 4.78
C GLU A 331 7.65 -22.07 3.38
N GLN A 332 6.96 -23.19 3.19
CA GLN A 332 6.33 -23.57 1.93
C GLN A 332 4.80 -23.53 2.07
N GLU A 333 4.15 -23.07 1.02
CA GLU A 333 2.70 -23.07 0.93
C GLU A 333 2.15 -24.48 0.72
N ASN A 334 1.05 -24.80 1.40
CA ASN A 334 0.23 -25.97 1.06
C ASN A 334 -0.86 -25.54 0.06
N THR A 335 -0.52 -25.59 -1.23
CA THR A 335 -1.41 -25.16 -2.32
C THR A 335 -2.74 -25.92 -2.35
N ALA A 336 -2.80 -27.17 -1.88
CA ALA A 336 -4.04 -27.93 -1.78
C ALA A 336 -5.08 -27.31 -0.84
N LEU A 337 -4.63 -26.51 0.12
CA LEU A 337 -5.51 -25.83 1.09
C LEU A 337 -5.79 -24.37 0.71
N THR A 338 -4.89 -23.69 0.03
CA THR A 338 -4.95 -22.23 -0.15
C THR A 338 -5.23 -21.81 -1.58
N TRP A 339 -4.73 -22.51 -2.60
CA TRP A 339 -4.95 -22.12 -3.98
C TRP A 339 -6.45 -22.14 -4.36
N PRO A 340 -6.97 -21.14 -5.10
CA PRO A 340 -6.28 -20.02 -5.74
C PRO A 340 -6.24 -18.74 -4.87
N TYR A 341 -6.44 -18.86 -3.58
CA TYR A 341 -6.50 -17.75 -2.65
C TYR A 341 -5.13 -17.36 -2.12
N TRP A 342 -5.14 -16.46 -1.13
CA TRP A 342 -3.91 -15.93 -0.53
C TRP A 342 -3.11 -17.03 0.18
N PRO A 343 -1.81 -17.18 -0.14
CA PRO A 343 -1.00 -18.26 0.41
C PRO A 343 -0.69 -18.05 1.89
N TYR A 344 -0.79 -19.12 2.67
CA TYR A 344 -0.32 -19.16 4.04
C TYR A 344 1.10 -19.71 4.07
N LYS A 345 2.07 -18.81 4.05
CA LYS A 345 3.51 -19.11 4.12
C LYS A 345 4.31 -17.96 4.70
N LEU A 346 5.51 -18.28 5.19
CA LEU A 346 6.47 -17.28 5.64
C LEU A 346 6.85 -16.36 4.47
N ARG A 347 6.71 -15.05 4.70
CA ARG A 347 7.10 -14.03 3.73
C ARG A 347 8.36 -13.33 4.19
N THR A 348 9.32 -13.23 3.29
CA THR A 348 10.54 -12.46 3.49
C THR A 348 10.55 -11.34 2.46
N SER A 349 10.66 -10.10 2.93
CA SER A 349 10.83 -8.94 2.06
C SER A 349 12.31 -8.60 1.90
N SER A 350 12.62 -7.76 0.91
CA SER A 350 13.97 -7.23 0.70
C SER A 350 14.55 -6.54 1.96
N SER A 351 13.69 -5.90 2.78
CA SER A 351 14.14 -5.27 4.03
C SER A 351 14.57 -6.27 5.08
N HIS A 352 13.95 -7.46 5.13
CA HIS A 352 14.37 -8.54 6.04
C HIS A 352 15.76 -9.08 5.66
N GLU A 353 16.06 -9.13 4.37
CA GLU A 353 17.39 -9.55 3.87
C GLU A 353 18.51 -8.56 4.26
N GLU A 354 18.16 -7.34 4.54
CA GLU A 354 19.08 -6.25 4.93
C GLU A 354 19.58 -6.36 6.38
N GLY A 355 19.03 -7.28 7.16
CA GLY A 355 19.44 -7.56 8.54
C GLY A 355 18.34 -7.26 9.54
N VAL A 356 17.79 -8.33 10.13
CA VAL A 356 16.80 -8.27 11.21
C VAL A 356 16.75 -9.62 11.92
N GLU A 357 16.59 -9.60 13.22
CA GLU A 357 16.21 -10.79 13.99
C GLU A 357 14.68 -10.86 14.06
N ARG A 358 14.09 -11.90 13.45
CA ARG A 358 12.63 -12.10 13.44
C ARG A 358 12.24 -13.14 14.47
N ASP A 359 11.29 -12.82 15.31
CA ASP A 359 10.81 -13.70 16.36
C ASP A 359 9.28 -13.77 16.36
N PHE A 360 8.74 -14.99 16.49
CA PHE A 360 7.33 -15.30 16.32
C PHE A 360 6.74 -15.87 17.61
N ALA A 361 5.42 -15.80 17.72
CA ALA A 361 4.69 -16.20 18.92
C ALA A 361 5.20 -15.46 20.17
N VAL A 362 5.36 -14.15 20.06
CA VAL A 362 5.86 -13.27 21.12
C VAL A 362 4.86 -12.17 21.40
N ALA A 363 4.44 -12.06 22.68
CA ALA A 363 3.62 -10.96 23.17
C ALA A 363 4.46 -10.00 24.00
N THR A 364 4.32 -8.69 23.74
CA THR A 364 4.96 -7.64 24.53
C THR A 364 4.12 -7.35 25.77
N LYS A 365 4.76 -7.29 26.95
CA LYS A 365 4.10 -7.12 28.25
C LYS A 365 4.27 -5.72 28.82
N GLU A 366 5.45 -5.14 28.69
CA GLU A 366 5.85 -3.89 29.34
C GLU A 366 6.99 -3.23 28.60
N LEU A 367 7.01 -1.91 28.55
CA LEU A 367 8.16 -1.12 28.14
C LEU A 367 8.84 -0.55 29.39
N VAL A 368 10.11 -0.87 29.58
CA VAL A 368 10.86 -0.55 30.79
C VAL A 368 11.58 0.79 30.59
N GLY A 369 11.33 1.74 31.50
CA GLY A 369 11.91 3.08 31.46
C GLY A 369 13.36 3.12 31.96
N ASP A 370 14.09 4.12 31.48
CA ASP A 370 15.48 4.45 31.91
C ASP A 370 15.56 5.30 33.19
N GLY A 371 14.41 5.63 33.78
CA GLY A 371 14.28 6.54 34.92
C GLY A 371 14.35 8.03 34.55
N LYS A 372 14.51 8.38 33.24
CA LYS A 372 14.57 9.75 32.71
C LYS A 372 13.46 10.04 31.72
N GLY A 373 12.51 9.11 31.60
CA GLY A 373 11.35 9.20 30.71
C GLY A 373 11.54 8.58 29.34
N GLY A 374 12.67 7.94 29.05
CA GLY A 374 12.94 7.17 27.87
C GLY A 374 12.81 5.67 28.09
N ILE A 375 12.67 4.91 27.00
CA ILE A 375 12.71 3.44 27.03
C ILE A 375 14.17 2.95 27.07
N LYS A 376 14.43 1.85 27.79
CA LYS A 376 15.72 1.16 27.82
C LYS A 376 15.62 -0.32 27.46
N ALA A 377 14.44 -0.92 27.67
CA ALA A 377 14.20 -2.35 27.42
C ALA A 377 12.71 -2.61 27.21
N LEU A 378 12.41 -3.77 26.68
CA LEU A 378 11.07 -4.31 26.47
C LEU A 378 11.01 -5.69 27.12
N LYS A 379 9.95 -5.94 27.92
CA LYS A 379 9.64 -7.27 28.42
C LYS A 379 8.62 -7.97 27.55
N ALA A 380 8.89 -9.21 27.21
CA ALA A 380 8.07 -10.05 26.36
C ALA A 380 7.90 -11.45 26.96
N VAL A 381 6.95 -12.18 26.43
CA VAL A 381 6.64 -13.57 26.80
C VAL A 381 6.32 -14.39 25.56
N ARG A 382 6.67 -15.67 25.55
CA ARG A 382 6.23 -16.60 24.53
C ARG A 382 4.75 -16.88 24.66
N VAL A 383 4.07 -17.05 23.52
CA VAL A 383 2.65 -17.39 23.49
C VAL A 383 2.38 -18.64 22.68
N GLU A 384 1.33 -19.37 23.06
CA GLU A 384 0.79 -20.48 22.30
C GLU A 384 -0.63 -20.19 21.84
N TRP A 385 -0.98 -20.72 20.68
CA TRP A 385 -2.31 -20.59 20.09
C TRP A 385 -2.98 -21.96 20.01
N LYS A 386 -4.09 -22.14 20.73
CA LYS A 386 -4.93 -23.35 20.68
C LYS A 386 -6.36 -22.93 20.40
N ASP A 387 -6.98 -23.50 19.38
CA ASP A 387 -8.38 -23.22 18.98
C ASP A 387 -8.68 -21.71 18.83
N GLY A 388 -7.73 -20.97 18.24
CA GLY A 388 -7.85 -19.53 18.03
C GLY A 388 -7.70 -18.67 19.30
N LYS A 389 -7.35 -19.28 20.44
CA LYS A 389 -7.10 -18.57 21.70
C LYS A 389 -5.61 -18.55 22.02
N MET A 390 -5.14 -17.35 22.37
CA MET A 390 -3.78 -17.13 22.83
C MET A 390 -3.65 -17.40 24.33
N SER A 391 -2.57 -18.04 24.73
CA SER A 391 -2.15 -18.20 26.13
C SER A 391 -0.64 -17.95 26.26
N GLU A 392 -0.23 -17.36 27.36
CA GLU A 392 1.18 -17.17 27.68
C GLU A 392 1.79 -18.50 28.12
N VAL A 393 3.05 -18.73 27.72
CA VAL A 393 3.84 -19.89 28.17
C VAL A 393 4.50 -19.53 29.51
N PRO A 394 4.13 -20.18 30.61
CA PRO A 394 4.69 -19.83 31.91
C PRO A 394 6.20 -20.01 31.98
N GLY A 395 6.89 -19.02 32.58
CA GLY A 395 8.35 -19.04 32.76
C GLY A 395 9.15 -18.75 31.46
N SER A 396 8.48 -18.26 30.43
CA SER A 396 9.12 -17.90 29.15
C SER A 396 9.34 -16.39 28.99
N GLU A 397 9.15 -15.63 30.06
CA GLU A 397 9.37 -14.20 30.06
C GLU A 397 10.85 -13.88 29.79
N PHE A 398 11.09 -12.85 29.00
CA PHE A 398 12.44 -12.35 28.71
C PHE A 398 12.44 -10.85 28.55
N GLU A 399 13.62 -10.25 28.69
CA GLU A 399 13.85 -8.84 28.49
C GLU A 399 14.79 -8.63 27.31
N LEU A 400 14.44 -7.69 26.42
CA LEU A 400 15.26 -7.29 25.28
C LEU A 400 15.60 -5.82 25.40
N LYS A 401 16.87 -5.47 25.18
CA LYS A 401 17.31 -4.07 25.11
C LYS A 401 16.61 -3.35 23.95
N ALA A 402 16.01 -2.21 24.22
CA ALA A 402 15.34 -1.39 23.24
C ALA A 402 15.51 0.09 23.56
N ASP A 403 16.00 0.86 22.62
CA ASP A 403 16.02 2.32 22.68
C ASP A 403 14.81 2.91 21.94
N TYR A 404 14.29 2.17 20.95
CA TYR A 404 13.11 2.54 20.15
C TYR A 404 12.20 1.33 19.92
N VAL A 405 10.90 1.57 19.97
CA VAL A 405 9.87 0.58 19.63
C VAL A 405 8.90 1.18 18.61
N PHE A 406 8.72 0.50 17.48
CA PHE A 406 7.78 0.89 16.44
C PHE A 406 6.59 -0.07 16.41
N LEU A 407 5.38 0.48 16.62
CA LEU A 407 4.14 -0.28 16.59
C LEU A 407 3.62 -0.37 15.15
N ALA A 408 3.85 -1.50 14.50
CA ALA A 408 3.47 -1.80 13.12
C ALA A 408 2.34 -2.84 13.05
N MET A 409 1.34 -2.71 13.94
CA MET A 409 0.25 -3.69 14.15
C MET A 409 -0.96 -3.47 13.24
N GLY A 410 -0.83 -2.61 12.21
CA GLY A 410 -1.92 -2.24 11.29
C GLY A 410 -2.81 -1.12 11.83
N PHE A 411 -3.93 -0.92 11.14
CA PHE A 411 -4.87 0.18 11.39
C PHE A 411 -6.23 -0.37 11.82
N THR A 412 -7.01 0.45 12.51
CA THR A 412 -8.35 0.08 12.98
C THR A 412 -9.44 0.61 12.09
N ASN A 413 -9.37 1.91 11.75
CA ASN A 413 -10.44 2.62 11.04
C ASN A 413 -9.93 3.93 10.41
N PRO A 414 -10.75 4.57 9.56
CA PRO A 414 -10.52 5.92 9.06
C PRO A 414 -10.52 6.96 10.17
N VAL A 415 -9.97 8.11 9.87
CA VAL A 415 -10.04 9.28 10.75
C VAL A 415 -11.48 9.78 10.84
N SER A 416 -12.10 9.64 12.02
CA SER A 416 -13.52 9.88 12.26
C SER A 416 -14.03 11.31 11.94
N PRO A 417 -13.30 12.42 12.25
CA PRO A 417 -13.77 13.78 12.02
C PRO A 417 -14.25 14.07 10.59
N MET A 418 -13.65 13.45 9.58
CA MET A 418 -14.12 13.61 8.19
C MET A 418 -15.51 12.98 7.99
N LEU A 419 -15.71 11.73 8.44
CA LEU A 419 -16.99 11.05 8.29
C LEU A 419 -18.10 11.72 9.10
N GLU A 420 -17.78 12.20 10.29
CA GLU A 420 -18.70 12.91 11.18
C GLU A 420 -19.14 14.25 10.59
N ALA A 421 -18.22 15.00 9.98
CA ALA A 421 -18.52 16.26 9.32
C ALA A 421 -19.56 16.12 8.20
N PHE A 422 -19.55 14.99 7.48
CA PHE A 422 -20.56 14.68 6.47
C PHE A 422 -21.81 13.98 7.02
N GLY A 423 -21.83 13.53 8.26
CA GLY A 423 -22.93 12.72 8.82
C GLY A 423 -22.99 11.30 8.20
N VAL A 424 -21.85 10.76 7.76
CA VAL A 424 -21.76 9.42 7.17
C VAL A 424 -21.92 8.37 8.25
N THR A 425 -22.84 7.43 8.03
CA THR A 425 -23.02 6.26 8.89
C THR A 425 -21.78 5.37 8.83
N LYS A 426 -21.29 4.93 9.99
CA LYS A 426 -20.15 4.03 10.13
C LYS A 426 -20.61 2.57 10.30
N ASP A 427 -19.82 1.63 9.84
CA ASP A 427 -19.98 0.20 10.16
C ASP A 427 -19.46 -0.13 11.58
N ASN A 428 -19.57 -1.39 11.98
CA ASN A 428 -19.12 -1.84 13.32
C ASN A 428 -17.62 -1.71 13.57
N ARG A 429 -16.83 -1.44 12.52
CA ARG A 429 -15.38 -1.22 12.59
C ARG A 429 -15.01 0.27 12.47
N GLY A 430 -15.99 1.15 12.36
CA GLY A 430 -15.78 2.59 12.21
C GLY A 430 -15.50 3.05 10.77
N ASN A 431 -15.65 2.18 9.78
CA ASN A 431 -15.50 2.54 8.36
C ASN A 431 -16.79 3.18 7.82
N ALA A 432 -16.71 3.96 6.75
CA ALA A 432 -17.87 4.48 6.05
C ALA A 432 -18.74 3.32 5.53
N LYS A 433 -20.01 3.31 5.89
CA LYS A 433 -20.95 2.29 5.43
C LYS A 433 -21.43 2.61 4.03
N ALA A 434 -20.98 1.83 3.04
CA ALA A 434 -21.41 1.87 1.65
C ALA A 434 -21.31 0.47 1.03
N SER A 435 -22.32 0.05 0.25
CA SER A 435 -22.34 -1.25 -0.41
C SER A 435 -21.39 -1.27 -1.61
N THR A 436 -20.96 -2.47 -2.03
CA THR A 436 -20.29 -2.70 -3.32
C THR A 436 -21.19 -3.36 -4.36
N ASP A 437 -22.39 -3.75 -3.95
CA ASP A 437 -23.32 -4.55 -4.74
C ASP A 437 -24.68 -3.86 -4.84
N GLY A 438 -25.36 -4.06 -5.96
CA GLY A 438 -26.68 -3.50 -6.25
C GLY A 438 -26.66 -2.05 -6.72
N ASP A 439 -27.86 -1.45 -6.82
CA ASP A 439 -28.03 -0.06 -7.19
C ASP A 439 -27.51 0.86 -6.08
N GLY A 440 -26.82 1.95 -6.45
CA GLY A 440 -26.19 2.88 -5.51
C GLY A 440 -24.94 2.34 -4.83
N CYS A 441 -24.19 1.46 -5.49
CA CYS A 441 -22.87 1.05 -5.05
C CYS A 441 -22.01 2.26 -4.67
N TYR A 442 -21.19 2.12 -3.63
CA TYR A 442 -20.33 3.17 -3.09
C TYR A 442 -21.04 4.41 -2.54
N ALA A 443 -22.36 4.58 -2.73
CA ALA A 443 -23.13 5.65 -2.12
C ALA A 443 -23.22 5.45 -0.60
N THR A 444 -23.08 6.54 0.15
CA THR A 444 -23.30 6.59 1.60
C THR A 444 -24.78 6.88 1.91
N ASN A 445 -25.14 6.98 3.19
CA ASN A 445 -26.45 7.47 3.62
C ASN A 445 -26.68 8.96 3.30
N VAL A 446 -25.66 9.69 2.90
CA VAL A 446 -25.73 11.13 2.59
C VAL A 446 -25.84 11.30 1.07
N PRO A 447 -26.87 11.98 0.56
CA PRO A 447 -27.02 12.22 -0.88
C PRO A 447 -25.77 12.87 -1.48
N LYS A 448 -25.38 12.44 -2.69
CA LYS A 448 -24.21 12.91 -3.44
C LYS A 448 -22.85 12.55 -2.81
N VAL A 449 -22.81 11.85 -1.67
CA VAL A 449 -21.56 11.47 -0.99
C VAL A 449 -21.30 9.98 -1.16
N PHE A 450 -20.16 9.67 -1.76
CA PHE A 450 -19.67 8.32 -2.04
C PHE A 450 -18.43 8.03 -1.20
N ALA A 451 -18.13 6.76 -0.96
CA ALA A 451 -16.95 6.34 -0.22
C ALA A 451 -16.23 5.19 -0.92
N ALA A 452 -14.89 5.26 -1.06
CA ALA A 452 -14.10 4.27 -1.78
C ALA A 452 -12.74 4.02 -1.14
N GLY A 453 -12.24 2.81 -1.26
CA GLY A 453 -10.97 2.37 -0.71
C GLY A 453 -11.04 2.08 0.79
N ASP A 454 -9.91 2.23 1.48
CA ASP A 454 -9.80 1.83 2.88
C ASP A 454 -10.73 2.60 3.83
N VAL A 455 -11.18 3.80 3.46
CA VAL A 455 -12.18 4.56 4.24
C VAL A 455 -13.50 3.79 4.40
N ARG A 456 -13.83 2.94 3.44
CA ARG A 456 -15.02 2.10 3.42
C ARG A 456 -14.69 0.64 3.75
N ARG A 457 -13.62 0.14 3.16
CA ARG A 457 -13.23 -1.29 3.23
C ARG A 457 -12.50 -1.64 4.53
N GLY A 458 -11.85 -0.65 5.15
CA GLY A 458 -10.80 -0.86 6.12
C GLY A 458 -9.45 -1.10 5.43
N GLN A 459 -8.39 -1.25 6.20
CA GLN A 459 -7.04 -1.51 5.69
C GLN A 459 -7.02 -2.64 4.66
N SER A 460 -6.46 -2.35 3.47
CA SER A 460 -6.44 -3.30 2.34
C SER A 460 -5.21 -3.11 1.44
N LEU A 461 -5.17 -3.86 0.33
CA LEU A 461 -4.09 -3.76 -0.66
C LEU A 461 -4.28 -2.52 -1.55
N VAL A 462 -3.16 -1.96 -2.03
CA VAL A 462 -3.15 -0.84 -2.99
C VAL A 462 -4.05 -1.11 -4.21
N VAL A 463 -4.04 -2.33 -4.71
CA VAL A 463 -4.84 -2.75 -5.87
C VAL A 463 -6.34 -2.76 -5.57
N TRP A 464 -6.76 -3.04 -4.33
CA TRP A 464 -8.16 -2.88 -3.90
C TRP A 464 -8.58 -1.42 -3.85
N ALA A 465 -7.70 -0.55 -3.35
CA ALA A 465 -7.96 0.88 -3.32
C ALA A 465 -8.17 1.45 -4.74
N ILE A 466 -7.32 1.07 -5.70
CA ILE A 466 -7.46 1.45 -7.11
C ILE A 466 -8.80 0.93 -7.68
N ARG A 467 -9.14 -0.34 -7.45
CA ARG A 467 -10.42 -0.90 -7.90
C ARG A 467 -11.60 -0.09 -7.40
N GLU A 468 -11.66 0.14 -6.09
CA GLU A 468 -12.80 0.85 -5.50
C GLU A 468 -12.91 2.30 -5.97
N GLY A 469 -11.77 2.99 -6.15
CA GLY A 469 -11.76 4.32 -6.75
C GLY A 469 -12.33 4.35 -8.16
N ARG A 470 -11.95 3.37 -9.01
CA ARG A 470 -12.49 3.22 -10.36
C ARG A 470 -14.00 2.93 -10.35
N GLN A 471 -14.44 2.03 -9.49
CA GLN A 471 -15.85 1.64 -9.41
C GLN A 471 -16.71 2.78 -8.84
N ALA A 472 -16.27 3.46 -7.78
CA ALA A 472 -16.99 4.61 -7.26
C ALA A 472 -17.14 5.74 -8.29
N ALA A 473 -16.09 5.98 -9.11
CA ALA A 473 -16.18 6.96 -10.19
C ALA A 473 -17.22 6.61 -11.25
N ARG A 474 -17.51 5.33 -11.45
CA ARG A 474 -18.56 4.87 -12.37
C ARG A 474 -19.96 5.17 -11.83
N GLU A 475 -20.13 5.10 -10.51
CA GLU A 475 -21.42 5.32 -9.85
C GLU A 475 -21.74 6.81 -9.62
N VAL A 476 -20.72 7.66 -9.61
CA VAL A 476 -20.84 9.14 -9.53
C VAL A 476 -21.35 9.72 -10.85
#